data_39da4a635a5b37b8fccbcc4e98c89641
#
_entry.id   39da4a635a5b37b8fccbcc4e98c89641
#
_cell.length_a   1.000
_cell.length_b   1.000
_cell.length_c   1.000
_cell.angle_alpha   90.00
_cell.angle_beta   90.00
_cell.angle_gamma   90.00
#
_symmetry.space_group_name_H-M   'P 1'
#
loop_
_entity.id
_entity.type
_entity.pdbx_description
1 polymer ?
#
loop_
_entity_poly.entity_id
_entity_poly.type
_entity_poly.pdbx_seq_one_letter_code
_entity_poly.pdbx_strand_id
1 'polypeptide(L)'
;MAAPKRAKGTAGRKVKDKWKAKEWYNVHAPRMFNEMVIGETPAADPELLVGRTVEVTVQDLTGDFSKMHIKLKFKITGSDGHEAKTAFIGHDLTSDYVRRLTRRKKTKTDHVVDVVTYDHFTLRVKTMSIAERRIQT
;
A
#
# COMPACT_ATOMS: atom_id res chain seq x y z
N MET A 1 28.10 -42.35 -52.13
CA MET A 1 27.92 -41.07 -51.45
C MET A 1 26.62 -41.13 -50.63
N ALA A 2 26.72 -41.19 -49.32
CA ALA A 2 25.59 -41.28 -48.41
C ALA A 2 25.07 -39.88 -48.08
N ALA A 3 23.79 -39.63 -48.23
CA ALA A 3 23.13 -38.36 -47.92
C ALA A 3 23.10 -38.07 -46.41
N PRO A 4 23.29 -36.81 -45.95
CA PRO A 4 23.33 -36.48 -44.55
C PRO A 4 21.91 -36.61 -43.94
N LYS A 5 21.79 -37.33 -42.81
CA LYS A 5 20.56 -37.46 -42.03
C LYS A 5 20.20 -36.10 -41.45
N ARG A 6 19.03 -35.56 -41.80
CA ARG A 6 18.43 -34.38 -41.16
C ARG A 6 18.26 -34.61 -39.66
N ALA A 7 18.86 -33.74 -38.87
CA ALA A 7 18.67 -33.69 -37.40
C ALA A 7 17.18 -33.48 -37.11
N LYS A 8 16.57 -34.35 -36.27
CA LYS A 8 15.23 -34.19 -35.72
C LYS A 8 15.17 -32.89 -34.97
N GLY A 9 14.33 -31.97 -35.40
CA GLY A 9 14.08 -30.70 -34.74
C GLY A 9 13.71 -30.92 -33.27
N THR A 10 14.37 -30.19 -32.44
CA THR A 10 14.13 -30.13 -30.97
C THR A 10 12.66 -29.79 -30.77
N ALA A 11 11.89 -30.70 -30.17
CA ALA A 11 10.49 -30.47 -29.84
C ALA A 11 10.39 -29.18 -29.01
N GLY A 12 9.74 -28.17 -29.59
CA GLY A 12 9.62 -26.87 -28.97
C GLY A 12 9.06 -27.02 -27.56
N ARG A 13 9.79 -26.47 -26.57
CA ARG A 13 9.40 -26.47 -25.16
C ARG A 13 8.04 -25.81 -25.08
N LYS A 14 6.98 -26.57 -24.74
CA LYS A 14 5.64 -26.03 -24.52
C LYS A 14 5.74 -25.00 -23.41
N VAL A 15 5.61 -23.72 -23.75
CA VAL A 15 5.54 -22.63 -22.77
C VAL A 15 4.25 -22.82 -21.97
N LYS A 16 4.38 -23.23 -20.72
CA LYS A 16 3.22 -23.26 -19.80
C LYS A 16 2.76 -21.84 -19.57
N ASP A 17 1.50 -21.58 -19.85
CA ASP A 17 0.86 -20.30 -19.54
C ASP A 17 0.78 -20.15 -18.02
N LYS A 18 1.61 -19.24 -17.48
CA LYS A 18 1.70 -19.01 -16.04
C LYS A 18 0.41 -18.43 -15.43
N TRP A 19 -0.46 -17.84 -16.27
CA TRP A 19 -1.72 -17.26 -15.81
C TRP A 19 -2.80 -18.32 -15.59
N LYS A 20 -2.82 -19.38 -16.37
CA LYS A 20 -3.79 -20.49 -16.23
C LYS A 20 -3.62 -21.30 -14.95
N ALA A 21 -2.45 -21.21 -14.29
CA ALA A 21 -2.17 -21.90 -13.05
C ALA A 21 -2.45 -21.04 -11.81
N LYS A 22 -2.97 -19.81 -11.97
CA LYS A 22 -3.27 -18.89 -10.88
C LYS A 22 -4.76 -18.92 -10.56
N GLU A 23 -5.05 -18.97 -9.28
CA GLU A 23 -6.38 -18.81 -8.71
C GLU A 23 -6.54 -17.41 -8.13
N TRP A 24 -7.77 -16.91 -8.09
CA TRP A 24 -8.10 -15.61 -7.54
C TRP A 24 -8.51 -15.74 -6.08
N TYR A 25 -7.97 -14.88 -5.25
CA TYR A 25 -8.23 -14.81 -3.82
C TYR A 25 -8.82 -13.46 -3.46
N ASN A 26 -9.93 -13.48 -2.72
CA ASN A 26 -10.54 -12.28 -2.17
C ASN A 26 -9.75 -11.80 -0.97
N VAL A 27 -9.40 -10.55 -0.94
CA VAL A 27 -8.65 -9.93 0.18
C VAL A 27 -9.63 -9.25 1.10
N HIS A 28 -9.66 -9.67 2.37
CA HIS A 28 -10.54 -9.13 3.40
C HIS A 28 -9.80 -8.15 4.31
N ALA A 29 -10.47 -7.04 4.65
CA ALA A 29 -10.01 -6.11 5.66
C ALA A 29 -9.99 -6.79 7.05
N PRO A 30 -9.17 -6.30 8.00
CA PRO A 30 -9.22 -6.75 9.38
C PRO A 30 -10.58 -6.46 10.04
N ARG A 31 -10.89 -7.15 11.14
CA ARG A 31 -12.12 -6.98 11.93
C ARG A 31 -12.48 -5.54 12.27
N MET A 32 -11.47 -4.70 12.54
CA MET A 32 -11.67 -3.28 12.84
C MET A 32 -12.27 -2.48 11.67
N PHE A 33 -12.23 -3.03 10.45
CA PHE A 33 -12.82 -2.46 9.23
C PHE A 33 -13.96 -3.33 8.68
N ASN A 34 -14.69 -4.05 9.56
CA ASN A 34 -15.86 -4.88 9.23
C ASN A 34 -15.60 -6.03 8.26
N GLU A 35 -14.37 -6.53 8.14
CA GLU A 35 -14.01 -7.66 7.27
C GLU A 35 -14.49 -7.51 5.81
N MET A 36 -14.60 -6.27 5.33
CA MET A 36 -15.04 -5.99 3.97
C MET A 36 -14.05 -6.52 2.95
N VAL A 37 -14.53 -6.93 1.78
CA VAL A 37 -13.68 -7.27 0.65
C VAL A 37 -13.02 -6.02 0.11
N ILE A 38 -11.69 -5.98 0.12
CA ILE A 38 -10.89 -4.83 -0.31
C ILE A 38 -10.54 -4.95 -1.80
N GLY A 39 -10.37 -6.18 -2.28
CA GLY A 39 -9.98 -6.45 -3.65
C GLY A 39 -9.64 -7.92 -3.87
N GLU A 40 -9.12 -8.22 -5.04
CA GLU A 40 -8.75 -9.57 -5.44
C GLU A 40 -7.27 -9.62 -5.84
N THR A 41 -6.62 -10.74 -5.56
CA THR A 41 -5.21 -10.95 -5.94
C THR A 41 -5.00 -12.36 -6.48
N PRO A 42 -4.31 -12.53 -7.63
CA PRO A 42 -4.02 -13.84 -8.17
C PRO A 42 -2.77 -14.45 -7.53
N ALA A 43 -2.85 -15.72 -7.17
CA ALA A 43 -1.70 -16.51 -6.73
C ALA A 43 -1.78 -17.94 -7.25
N ALA A 44 -0.62 -18.58 -7.43
CA ALA A 44 -0.56 -20.01 -7.79
C ALA A 44 -0.76 -20.88 -6.55
N ASP A 45 -0.21 -20.44 -5.42
CA ASP A 45 -0.29 -21.12 -4.14
C ASP A 45 -0.69 -20.13 -3.06
N PRO A 46 -1.50 -20.53 -2.05
CA PRO A 46 -1.93 -19.66 -0.96
C PRO A 46 -0.77 -19.15 -0.10
N GLU A 47 0.32 -19.92 0.02
CA GLU A 47 1.52 -19.53 0.77
C GLU A 47 2.22 -18.30 0.16
N LEU A 48 2.15 -18.12 -1.17
CA LEU A 48 2.73 -16.99 -1.88
C LEU A 48 1.96 -15.67 -1.65
N LEU A 49 0.78 -15.74 -1.05
CA LEU A 49 -0.01 -14.56 -0.66
C LEU A 49 0.52 -13.93 0.62
N VAL A 50 1.00 -14.77 1.55
CA VAL A 50 1.44 -14.32 2.86
C VAL A 50 2.60 -13.34 2.73
N GLY A 51 2.44 -12.19 3.37
CA GLY A 51 3.44 -11.12 3.32
C GLY A 51 3.21 -10.06 2.26
N ARG A 52 2.32 -10.26 1.29
CA ARG A 52 1.94 -9.21 0.33
C ARG A 52 1.24 -8.06 1.06
N THR A 53 1.50 -6.84 0.58
CA THR A 53 0.85 -5.64 1.08
C THR A 53 -0.14 -5.12 0.06
N VAL A 54 -1.31 -4.70 0.55
CA VAL A 54 -2.37 -4.10 -0.26
C VAL A 54 -2.65 -2.69 0.27
N GLU A 55 -2.72 -1.72 -0.63
CA GLU A 55 -3.08 -0.33 -0.29
C GLU A 55 -4.52 -0.08 -0.73
N VAL A 56 -5.31 0.46 0.18
CA VAL A 56 -6.72 0.79 -0.05
C VAL A 56 -7.00 2.18 0.47
N THR A 57 -7.85 2.95 -0.22
CA THR A 57 -8.25 4.26 0.26
C THR A 57 -9.33 4.14 1.33
N VAL A 58 -9.37 5.09 2.27
CA VAL A 58 -10.46 5.13 3.26
C VAL A 58 -11.81 5.35 2.58
N GLN A 59 -11.82 6.01 1.42
CA GLN A 59 -13.02 6.17 0.60
C GLN A 59 -13.64 4.83 0.21
N ASP A 60 -12.82 3.86 -0.22
CA ASP A 60 -13.31 2.54 -0.67
C ASP A 60 -13.94 1.75 0.48
N LEU A 61 -13.49 2.00 1.73
CA LEU A 61 -14.02 1.35 2.92
C LEU A 61 -15.26 2.05 3.51
N THR A 62 -15.34 3.38 3.40
CA THR A 62 -16.40 4.16 4.07
C THR A 62 -17.40 4.79 3.11
N GLY A 63 -17.08 4.88 1.82
CA GLY A 63 -17.85 5.61 0.82
C GLY A 63 -17.68 7.13 0.86
N ASP A 64 -16.89 7.68 1.78
CA ASP A 64 -16.69 9.11 1.97
C ASP A 64 -15.63 9.67 1.01
N PHE A 65 -16.05 10.42 0.00
CA PHE A 65 -15.14 11.08 -0.96
C PHE A 65 -14.17 12.07 -0.31
N SER A 66 -14.53 12.67 0.83
CA SER A 66 -13.67 13.61 1.54
C SER A 66 -12.38 12.97 2.07
N LYS A 67 -12.37 11.65 2.27
CA LYS A 67 -11.27 10.86 2.82
C LYS A 67 -10.43 10.15 1.77
N MET A 68 -10.60 10.46 0.50
CA MET A 68 -9.86 9.88 -0.64
C MET A 68 -8.33 10.03 -0.52
N HIS A 69 -7.87 11.01 0.25
CA HIS A 69 -6.46 11.29 0.41
C HIS A 69 -5.73 10.39 1.44
N ILE A 70 -6.47 9.58 2.20
CA ILE A 70 -5.93 8.68 3.21
C ILE A 70 -5.86 7.27 2.62
N LYS A 71 -4.68 6.70 2.59
CA LYS A 71 -4.42 5.32 2.17
C LYS A 71 -4.09 4.46 3.39
N LEU A 72 -4.74 3.33 3.50
CA LEU A 72 -4.45 2.32 4.51
C LEU A 72 -3.63 1.19 3.89
N LYS A 73 -2.67 0.68 4.64
CA LYS A 73 -1.81 -0.43 4.23
C LYS A 73 -2.15 -1.66 5.05
N PHE A 74 -2.47 -2.72 4.34
CA PHE A 74 -2.78 -4.02 4.93
C PHE A 74 -1.77 -5.06 4.45
N LYS A 75 -1.39 -5.99 5.32
CA LYS A 75 -0.52 -7.12 4.98
C LYS A 75 -1.30 -8.41 5.10
N ILE A 76 -1.21 -9.27 4.09
CA ILE A 76 -1.82 -10.58 4.13
C ILE A 76 -1.07 -11.45 5.13
N THR A 77 -1.78 -11.97 6.12
CA THR A 77 -1.25 -12.82 7.20
C THR A 77 -1.51 -14.29 6.96
N GLY A 78 -2.57 -14.63 6.27
CA GLY A 78 -2.93 -15.99 5.95
C GLY A 78 -4.09 -16.05 4.97
N SER A 79 -4.38 -17.24 4.48
CA SER A 79 -5.50 -17.51 3.60
C SER A 79 -6.31 -18.71 4.10
N ASP A 80 -7.60 -18.63 3.93
CA ASP A 80 -8.56 -19.69 4.24
C ASP A 80 -9.33 -20.00 2.94
N GLY A 81 -8.98 -21.11 2.26
CA GLY A 81 -9.53 -21.37 0.93
C GLY A 81 -9.18 -20.25 -0.04
N HIS A 82 -10.18 -19.60 -0.63
CA HIS A 82 -10.02 -18.46 -1.55
C HIS A 82 -10.11 -17.08 -0.85
N GLU A 83 -10.11 -17.04 0.46
CA GLU A 83 -10.16 -15.80 1.24
C GLU A 83 -8.81 -15.50 1.89
N ALA A 84 -8.27 -14.33 1.64
CA ALA A 84 -7.03 -13.85 2.24
C ALA A 84 -7.33 -12.88 3.38
N LYS A 85 -6.90 -13.24 4.60
CA LYS A 85 -7.03 -12.42 5.80
C LYS A 85 -5.88 -11.45 5.91
N THR A 86 -6.16 -10.21 6.31
CA THR A 86 -5.14 -9.17 6.43
C THR A 86 -5.02 -8.62 7.84
N ALA A 87 -3.85 -8.03 8.11
CA ALA A 87 -3.59 -7.22 9.29
C ALA A 87 -3.24 -5.78 8.89
N PHE A 88 -3.65 -4.82 9.67
CA PHE A 88 -3.31 -3.41 9.47
C PHE A 88 -1.85 -3.16 9.84
N ILE A 89 -1.10 -2.50 8.94
CA ILE A 89 0.31 -2.14 9.17
C ILE A 89 0.44 -0.65 9.48
N GLY A 90 -0.26 0.19 8.69
CA GLY A 90 -0.10 1.63 8.78
C GLY A 90 -0.93 2.37 7.75
N HIS A 91 -0.70 3.67 7.68
CA HIS A 91 -1.40 4.56 6.76
C HIS A 91 -0.43 5.53 6.10
N ASP A 92 -0.83 6.02 4.93
CA ASP A 92 -0.14 7.07 4.22
C ASP A 92 -1.13 8.11 3.69
N LEU A 93 -0.63 9.30 3.44
CA LEU A 93 -1.38 10.36 2.76
C LEU A 93 -0.92 10.47 1.31
N THR A 94 -1.84 10.80 0.40
CA THR A 94 -1.48 11.06 -0.99
C THR A 94 -0.53 12.25 -1.09
N SER A 95 0.47 12.16 -1.99
CA SER A 95 1.48 13.21 -2.17
C SER A 95 0.88 14.56 -2.54
N ASP A 96 -0.21 14.57 -3.29
CA ASP A 96 -0.92 15.80 -3.68
C ASP A 96 -1.59 16.49 -2.49
N TYR A 97 -2.14 15.70 -1.56
CA TYR A 97 -2.72 16.23 -0.34
C TYR A 97 -1.64 16.86 0.56
N VAL A 98 -0.51 16.17 0.74
CA VAL A 98 0.64 16.68 1.51
C VAL A 98 1.18 17.97 0.88
N ARG A 99 1.36 18.02 -0.44
CA ARG A 99 1.79 19.23 -1.16
C ARG A 99 0.79 20.36 -0.98
N ARG A 100 -0.51 20.08 -1.02
CA ARG A 100 -1.55 21.10 -0.81
C ARG A 100 -1.53 21.66 0.60
N LEU A 101 -1.32 20.82 1.62
CA LEU A 101 -1.18 21.26 3.01
C LEU A 101 0.05 22.16 3.18
N THR A 102 1.20 21.76 2.63
CA THR A 102 2.45 22.51 2.76
C THR A 102 2.42 23.85 2.01
N ARG A 103 1.67 23.95 0.91
CA ARG A 103 1.54 25.19 0.12
C ARG A 103 0.60 26.24 0.73
N ARG A 104 -0.33 25.85 1.58
CA ARG A 104 -1.32 26.78 2.17
C ARG A 104 -0.65 27.66 3.24
N LYS A 105 -0.25 28.87 2.84
CA LYS A 105 0.40 29.85 3.73
C LYS A 105 -0.52 30.43 4.81
N LYS A 106 -1.85 30.51 4.57
CA LYS A 106 -2.80 31.19 5.48
C LYS A 106 -3.21 30.36 6.70
N THR A 107 -3.08 29.05 6.63
CA THR A 107 -3.48 28.12 7.70
C THR A 107 -2.29 27.37 8.29
N LYS A 108 -1.10 27.69 7.84
CA LYS A 108 0.15 27.04 8.23
C LYS A 108 0.94 27.97 9.14
N THR A 109 1.40 27.46 10.25
CA THR A 109 2.32 28.15 11.17
C THR A 109 3.56 27.28 11.35
N ASP A 110 4.72 27.85 11.02
CA ASP A 110 6.01 27.18 11.19
C ASP A 110 6.71 27.74 12.42
N HIS A 111 7.13 26.87 13.33
CA HIS A 111 7.93 27.22 14.48
C HIS A 111 9.29 26.54 14.41
N VAL A 112 10.34 27.28 14.70
CA VAL A 112 11.69 26.75 14.82
C VAL A 112 12.22 27.16 16.18
N VAL A 113 12.59 26.17 17.00
CA VAL A 113 13.11 26.39 18.35
C VAL A 113 14.43 25.65 18.49
N ASP A 114 15.44 26.35 18.95
CA ASP A 114 16.72 25.77 19.31
C ASP A 114 16.73 25.53 20.84
N VAL A 115 16.92 24.29 21.25
CA VAL A 115 16.91 23.87 22.65
C VAL A 115 18.21 23.18 22.98
N VAL A 116 18.81 23.54 24.08
CA VAL A 116 19.95 22.80 24.65
C VAL A 116 19.40 21.85 25.72
N THR A 117 19.65 20.56 25.55
CA THR A 117 19.23 19.53 26.51
C THR A 117 20.14 19.59 27.76
N TYR A 118 19.69 18.96 28.86
CA TYR A 118 20.48 18.82 30.06
C TYR A 118 21.85 18.17 29.84
N ASP A 119 21.93 17.28 28.86
CA ASP A 119 23.16 16.58 28.44
C ASP A 119 24.03 17.41 27.48
N HIS A 120 23.79 18.71 27.37
CA HIS A 120 24.50 19.65 26.51
C HIS A 120 24.38 19.41 24.98
N PHE A 121 23.39 18.62 24.52
CA PHE A 121 23.11 18.50 23.10
C PHE A 121 22.25 19.67 22.61
N THR A 122 22.64 20.27 21.50
CA THR A 122 21.84 21.30 20.82
C THR A 122 20.91 20.66 19.83
N LEU A 123 19.60 20.81 20.05
CA LEU A 123 18.55 20.30 19.18
C LEU A 123 17.82 21.47 18.51
N ARG A 124 17.67 21.39 17.19
CA ARG A 124 16.79 22.28 16.45
C ARG A 124 15.51 21.55 16.10
N VAL A 125 14.42 21.95 16.74
CA VAL A 125 13.08 21.37 16.52
C VAL A 125 12.30 22.28 15.58
N LYS A 126 11.90 21.73 14.43
CA LYS A 126 10.98 22.39 13.50
C LYS A 126 9.62 21.76 13.65
N THR A 127 8.62 22.56 14.02
CA THR A 127 7.23 22.15 14.07
C THR A 127 6.42 22.89 13.03
N MET A 128 5.53 22.19 12.36
CA MET A 128 4.59 22.74 11.40
C MET A 128 3.18 22.44 11.89
N SER A 129 2.43 23.49 12.22
CA SER A 129 1.03 23.39 12.61
C SER A 129 0.15 23.81 11.45
N ILE A 130 -0.87 23.02 11.16
CA ILE A 130 -1.84 23.30 10.12
C ILE A 130 -3.22 23.39 10.77
N ALA A 131 -3.85 24.55 10.67
CA ALA A 131 -5.19 24.77 11.14
C ALA A 131 -6.21 24.56 10.02
N GLU A 132 -7.39 24.08 10.34
CA GLU A 132 -8.46 23.90 9.38
C GLU A 132 -9.00 25.26 8.88
N ARG A 133 -9.07 26.23 9.77
CA ARG A 133 -9.51 27.60 9.48
C ARG A 133 -8.41 28.60 9.81
N ARG A 134 -8.45 29.74 9.14
CA ARG A 134 -7.57 30.87 9.44
C ARG A 134 -7.87 31.36 10.86
N ILE A 135 -6.84 31.42 11.70
CA ILE A 135 -6.91 32.07 13.01
C ILE A 135 -6.95 33.58 12.73
N GLN A 136 -8.06 34.22 13.02
CA GLN A 136 -8.13 35.66 13.02
C GLN A 136 -7.51 36.15 14.33
N THR A 137 -6.44 36.92 14.22
CA THR A 137 -5.86 37.66 15.32
C THR A 137 -6.71 38.91 15.59
#